data_6202a38e560bd833d61164075288c9b8
#
_entry.id   6202a38e560bd833d61164075288c9b8
#
_cell.length_a   1.000
_cell.length_b   1.000
_cell.length_c   1.000
_cell.angle_alpha   90.00
_cell.angle_beta   90.00
_cell.angle_gamma   90.00
#
_symmetry.space_group_name_H-M   'P 1'
#
loop_
_entity.id
_entity.type
_entity.pdbx_description
1 polymer ?
#
loop_
_entity_poly.entity_id
_entity_poly.type
_entity_poly.pdbx_seq_one_letter_code
_entity_poly.pdbx_strand_id
1 'polypeptide(L)'
;MIKKIKKRDGRIEKFNPKKIQNAISKAFISTEVECNNLSSLVNEVVRLVNERHKDMPTVEEVQDIIEEVLIMNQYVKVAKAFILYREERSKVRNQKSRLMKAYYDIAFSKSESSDMKRENANINSDTAMGAMLKYGSEGAKAFNALYILNPKHSKAHEEGLIHIHDLDFLTLTLTCCQIDLKKLFKGGFHTGHGAIREPQDIQTYTSLACIAIQANQNDQHGGQSIPNFDYDMAEGVKKTYKRLYKYNLKNILDFEKIELDLDKLLLEIEEKYNLVPQLNNQEINKYLEEKIDKKYLEYTENLTKQETIKRTYQAMESLIHNLNTMHSRAGAQVPFS
;
A
#
# COMPACT_ATOMS: atom_id res chain seq x y z
N MET A 1 -54.08 7.36 -21.99
CA MET A 1 -53.39 6.28 -21.20
C MET A 1 -51.96 6.16 -21.69
N ILE A 2 -51.02 6.32 -20.79
CA ILE A 2 -49.58 6.29 -21.11
C ILE A 2 -49.18 4.92 -21.64
N LYS A 3 -48.55 4.90 -22.83
CA LYS A 3 -48.11 3.66 -23.51
C LYS A 3 -46.61 3.42 -23.39
N LYS A 4 -45.81 4.45 -23.11
CA LYS A 4 -44.34 4.43 -23.12
C LYS A 4 -43.79 5.11 -21.87
N ILE A 5 -42.55 4.67 -21.48
CA ILE A 5 -41.81 5.25 -20.37
C ILE A 5 -40.35 5.45 -20.81
N LYS A 6 -39.74 6.57 -20.42
CA LYS A 6 -38.32 6.86 -20.67
C LYS A 6 -37.46 6.31 -19.54
N LYS A 7 -36.56 5.44 -19.88
CA LYS A 7 -35.55 4.90 -18.96
C LYS A 7 -34.44 5.90 -18.64
N ARG A 8 -33.73 5.66 -17.57
CA ARG A 8 -32.57 6.48 -17.12
C ARG A 8 -31.48 6.59 -18.17
N ASP A 9 -31.25 5.55 -18.97
CA ASP A 9 -30.28 5.51 -20.08
C ASP A 9 -30.82 6.11 -21.39
N GLY A 10 -32.00 6.76 -21.35
CA GLY A 10 -32.64 7.40 -22.49
C GLY A 10 -33.45 6.47 -23.35
N ARG A 11 -33.40 5.15 -23.18
CA ARG A 11 -34.22 4.19 -23.94
C ARG A 11 -35.70 4.33 -23.63
N ILE A 12 -36.50 4.06 -24.62
CA ILE A 12 -37.96 4.10 -24.52
C ILE A 12 -38.48 2.66 -24.47
N GLU A 13 -39.25 2.33 -23.43
CA GLU A 13 -39.90 1.03 -23.27
C GLU A 13 -41.43 1.17 -23.15
N LYS A 14 -42.17 0.06 -23.34
CA LYS A 14 -43.60 0.01 -23.04
C LYS A 14 -43.83 0.21 -21.54
N PHE A 15 -44.81 1.05 -21.20
CA PHE A 15 -45.24 1.21 -19.83
C PHE A 15 -45.87 -0.09 -19.31
N ASN A 16 -45.38 -0.58 -18.15
CA ASN A 16 -45.79 -1.86 -17.60
C ASN A 16 -46.14 -1.73 -16.11
N PRO A 17 -47.45 -1.72 -15.76
CA PRO A 17 -47.92 -1.62 -14.38
C PRO A 17 -47.44 -2.75 -13.47
N LYS A 18 -47.10 -3.94 -14.00
CA LYS A 18 -46.52 -5.05 -13.21
C LYS A 18 -45.17 -4.69 -12.60
N LYS A 19 -44.39 -3.80 -13.24
CA LYS A 19 -43.12 -3.32 -12.66
C LYS A 19 -43.37 -2.44 -11.42
N ILE A 20 -44.45 -1.65 -11.41
CA ILE A 20 -44.88 -0.84 -10.26
C ILE A 20 -45.34 -1.79 -9.14
N GLN A 21 -46.22 -2.75 -9.47
CA GLN A 21 -46.68 -3.76 -8.51
C GLN A 21 -45.52 -4.48 -7.82
N ASN A 22 -44.54 -4.97 -8.60
CA ASN A 22 -43.38 -5.67 -8.06
C ASN A 22 -42.51 -4.77 -7.15
N ALA A 23 -42.36 -3.49 -7.47
CA ALA A 23 -41.62 -2.55 -6.68
C ALA A 23 -42.29 -2.26 -5.33
N ILE A 24 -43.60 -2.01 -5.33
CA ILE A 24 -44.38 -1.81 -4.12
C ILE A 24 -44.39 -3.09 -3.27
N SER A 25 -44.66 -4.26 -3.85
CA SER A 25 -44.70 -5.54 -3.16
C SER A 25 -43.37 -5.82 -2.43
N LYS A 26 -42.23 -5.58 -3.08
CA LYS A 26 -40.89 -5.75 -2.45
C LYS A 26 -40.69 -4.82 -1.27
N ALA A 27 -41.21 -3.57 -1.32
CA ALA A 27 -41.11 -2.64 -0.21
C ALA A 27 -41.94 -3.10 0.99
N PHE A 28 -43.15 -3.66 0.76
CA PHE A 28 -43.98 -4.26 1.80
C PHE A 28 -43.26 -5.48 2.44
N ILE A 29 -42.76 -6.39 1.63
CA ILE A 29 -42.02 -7.57 2.11
C ILE A 29 -40.81 -7.16 2.97
N SER A 30 -40.01 -6.17 2.54
CA SER A 30 -38.82 -5.72 3.27
C SER A 30 -39.12 -5.06 4.62
N THR A 31 -40.34 -4.62 4.84
CA THR A 31 -40.80 -3.96 6.07
C THR A 31 -41.65 -4.84 6.96
N GLU A 32 -41.98 -6.08 6.50
CA GLU A 32 -42.87 -7.02 7.17
C GLU A 32 -44.26 -6.45 7.47
N VAL A 33 -44.72 -5.49 6.64
CA VAL A 33 -46.04 -4.89 6.73
C VAL A 33 -46.99 -5.64 5.78
N GLU A 34 -48.13 -6.07 6.30
CA GLU A 34 -49.15 -6.70 5.48
C GLU A 34 -49.80 -5.70 4.50
N CYS A 35 -49.96 -6.11 3.26
CA CYS A 35 -50.57 -5.32 2.22
C CYS A 35 -51.90 -5.95 1.75
N ASN A 36 -53.02 -5.44 2.23
CA ASN A 36 -54.32 -5.98 1.88
C ASN A 36 -54.93 -5.36 0.60
N ASN A 37 -54.31 -4.28 0.06
CA ASN A 37 -54.86 -3.49 -1.03
C ASN A 37 -53.85 -3.16 -2.15
N LEU A 38 -52.87 -4.04 -2.41
CA LEU A 38 -51.81 -3.82 -3.38
C LEU A 38 -52.31 -3.41 -4.77
N SER A 39 -53.37 -4.06 -5.27
CA SER A 39 -53.97 -3.72 -6.58
C SER A 39 -54.57 -2.31 -6.61
N SER A 40 -55.15 -1.87 -5.51
CA SER A 40 -55.71 -0.52 -5.39
C SER A 40 -54.62 0.53 -5.44
N LEU A 41 -53.52 0.33 -4.68
CA LEU A 41 -52.33 1.22 -4.69
C LEU A 41 -51.72 1.33 -6.09
N VAL A 42 -51.56 0.20 -6.79
CA VAL A 42 -51.04 0.18 -8.17
C VAL A 42 -51.95 0.96 -9.12
N ASN A 43 -53.25 0.76 -9.01
CA ASN A 43 -54.23 1.48 -9.85
C ASN A 43 -54.22 2.99 -9.58
N GLU A 44 -54.03 3.39 -8.32
CA GLU A 44 -53.91 4.80 -7.93
C GLU A 44 -52.62 5.42 -8.50
N VAL A 45 -51.52 4.74 -8.42
CA VAL A 45 -50.24 5.18 -9.05
C VAL A 45 -50.45 5.34 -10.55
N VAL A 46 -51.03 4.34 -11.23
CA VAL A 46 -51.27 4.39 -12.69
C VAL A 46 -52.19 5.53 -13.05
N ARG A 47 -53.24 5.78 -12.25
CA ARG A 47 -54.17 6.92 -12.44
C ARG A 47 -53.43 8.24 -12.36
N LEU A 48 -52.66 8.47 -11.29
CA LEU A 48 -51.91 9.72 -11.09
C LEU A 48 -50.83 9.93 -12.17
N VAL A 49 -50.15 8.86 -12.59
CA VAL A 49 -49.18 8.92 -13.70
C VAL A 49 -49.89 9.39 -15.00
N ASN A 50 -51.08 8.87 -15.32
CA ASN A 50 -51.83 9.30 -16.49
C ASN A 50 -52.41 10.72 -16.39
N GLU A 51 -52.76 11.18 -15.19
CA GLU A 51 -53.29 12.53 -14.96
C GLU A 51 -52.21 13.61 -15.04
N ARG A 52 -51.03 13.33 -14.50
CA ARG A 52 -49.92 14.31 -14.40
C ARG A 52 -49.06 14.39 -15.65
N HIS A 53 -48.93 13.30 -16.38
CA HIS A 53 -48.07 13.22 -17.57
C HIS A 53 -48.92 12.99 -18.82
N LYS A 54 -48.84 13.95 -19.76
CA LYS A 54 -49.57 13.86 -21.03
C LYS A 54 -48.92 12.95 -22.06
N ASP A 55 -47.56 12.83 -21.99
CA ASP A 55 -46.80 12.09 -22.99
C ASP A 55 -46.11 10.86 -22.41
N MET A 56 -44.85 10.98 -22.09
CA MET A 56 -43.97 9.87 -21.70
C MET A 56 -43.26 10.18 -20.39
N PRO A 57 -43.68 9.63 -19.26
CA PRO A 57 -43.01 9.85 -17.98
C PRO A 57 -41.66 9.17 -17.96
N THR A 58 -40.75 9.70 -17.13
CA THR A 58 -39.49 9.05 -16.76
C THR A 58 -39.74 8.02 -15.65
N VAL A 59 -38.76 7.11 -15.45
CA VAL A 59 -38.81 6.16 -14.33
C VAL A 59 -38.80 6.90 -12.99
N GLU A 60 -38.07 8.02 -12.89
CA GLU A 60 -38.00 8.80 -11.65
C GLU A 60 -39.34 9.41 -11.27
N GLU A 61 -40.03 10.04 -12.24
CA GLU A 61 -41.37 10.62 -12.01
C GLU A 61 -42.40 9.57 -11.58
N VAL A 62 -42.33 8.36 -12.14
CA VAL A 62 -43.18 7.24 -11.69
C VAL A 62 -42.85 6.82 -10.28
N GLN A 63 -41.56 6.80 -9.89
CA GLN A 63 -41.13 6.46 -8.52
C GLN A 63 -41.56 7.52 -7.51
N ASP A 64 -41.49 8.80 -7.86
CA ASP A 64 -41.99 9.91 -7.03
C ASP A 64 -43.47 9.75 -6.72
N ILE A 65 -44.28 9.37 -7.73
CA ILE A 65 -45.70 9.10 -7.55
C ILE A 65 -45.94 7.86 -6.68
N ILE A 66 -45.13 6.81 -6.76
CA ILE A 66 -45.23 5.65 -5.87
C ILE A 66 -45.00 6.08 -4.42
N GLU A 67 -43.96 6.88 -4.16
CA GLU A 67 -43.66 7.40 -2.81
C GLU A 67 -44.84 8.20 -2.25
N GLU A 68 -45.38 9.09 -3.06
CA GLU A 68 -46.52 9.92 -2.68
C GLU A 68 -47.77 9.08 -2.36
N VAL A 69 -48.11 8.09 -3.19
CA VAL A 69 -49.27 7.20 -2.97
C VAL A 69 -49.07 6.37 -1.69
N LEU A 70 -47.87 5.87 -1.42
CA LEU A 70 -47.63 5.14 -0.19
C LEU A 70 -47.77 6.03 1.07
N ILE A 71 -47.34 7.29 1.01
CA ILE A 71 -47.50 8.26 2.10
C ILE A 71 -48.98 8.63 2.28
N MET A 72 -49.69 8.94 1.21
CA MET A 72 -51.12 9.30 1.26
C MET A 72 -52.01 8.19 1.83
N ASN A 73 -51.66 6.94 1.54
CA ASN A 73 -52.31 5.76 2.09
C ASN A 73 -51.82 5.34 3.47
N GLN A 74 -51.05 6.21 4.15
CA GLN A 74 -50.51 6.01 5.51
C GLN A 74 -49.48 4.86 5.67
N TYR A 75 -48.95 4.32 4.59
CA TYR A 75 -47.87 3.32 4.62
C TYR A 75 -46.50 3.97 4.78
N VAL A 76 -46.35 4.84 5.79
CA VAL A 76 -45.13 5.66 5.99
C VAL A 76 -43.87 4.82 6.17
N LYS A 77 -43.95 3.69 6.88
CA LYS A 77 -42.81 2.77 7.07
C LYS A 77 -42.35 2.17 5.73
N VAL A 78 -43.30 1.78 4.88
CA VAL A 78 -43.05 1.22 3.54
C VAL A 78 -42.49 2.28 2.59
N ALA A 79 -43.09 3.48 2.60
CA ALA A 79 -42.60 4.62 1.81
C ALA A 79 -41.12 4.95 2.18
N LYS A 80 -40.83 5.02 3.46
CA LYS A 80 -39.43 5.24 3.93
C LYS A 80 -38.46 4.17 3.43
N ALA A 81 -38.84 2.92 3.50
CA ALA A 81 -38.01 1.81 2.99
C ALA A 81 -37.83 1.89 1.47
N PHE A 82 -38.88 2.26 0.73
CA PHE A 82 -38.84 2.45 -0.72
C PHE A 82 -37.90 3.60 -1.13
N ILE A 83 -37.96 4.75 -0.44
CA ILE A 83 -37.09 5.91 -0.66
C ILE A 83 -35.64 5.55 -0.39
N LEU A 84 -35.33 4.93 0.76
CA LEU A 84 -33.98 4.53 1.13
C LEU A 84 -33.38 3.53 0.12
N TYR A 85 -34.18 2.53 -0.29
CA TYR A 85 -33.74 1.58 -1.32
C TYR A 85 -33.47 2.26 -2.67
N ARG A 86 -34.32 3.19 -3.08
CA ARG A 86 -34.13 3.99 -4.31
C ARG A 86 -32.87 4.80 -4.27
N GLU A 87 -32.59 5.45 -3.13
CA GLU A 87 -31.37 6.24 -2.93
C GLU A 87 -30.12 5.37 -2.98
N GLU A 88 -30.10 4.24 -2.27
CA GLU A 88 -29.00 3.29 -2.29
C GLU A 88 -28.71 2.78 -3.72
N ARG A 89 -29.76 2.37 -4.45
CA ARG A 89 -29.61 1.95 -5.86
C ARG A 89 -29.13 3.06 -6.77
N SER A 90 -29.46 4.30 -6.48
CA SER A 90 -28.96 5.47 -7.22
C SER A 90 -27.48 5.70 -6.95
N LYS A 91 -27.03 5.64 -5.69
CA LYS A 91 -25.62 5.72 -5.31
C LYS A 91 -24.76 4.65 -6.01
N VAL A 92 -25.22 3.39 -5.96
CA VAL A 92 -24.51 2.27 -6.62
C VAL A 92 -24.38 2.49 -8.13
N ARG A 93 -25.44 3.00 -8.80
CA ARG A 93 -25.38 3.30 -10.24
C ARG A 93 -24.41 4.43 -10.58
N ASN A 94 -24.43 5.49 -9.78
CA ASN A 94 -23.55 6.65 -10.00
C ASN A 94 -22.08 6.23 -9.84
N GLN A 95 -21.78 5.43 -8.82
CA GLN A 95 -20.44 4.91 -8.60
C GLN A 95 -19.98 3.97 -9.72
N LYS A 96 -20.85 3.07 -10.18
CA LYS A 96 -20.55 2.24 -11.36
C LYS A 96 -20.26 3.05 -12.61
N SER A 97 -20.99 4.14 -12.84
CA SER A 97 -20.75 5.03 -13.99
C SER A 97 -19.42 5.75 -13.87
N ARG A 98 -19.06 6.26 -12.68
CA ARG A 98 -17.75 6.88 -12.40
C ARG A 98 -16.62 5.89 -12.56
N LEU A 99 -16.76 4.69 -12.02
CA LEU A 99 -15.75 3.64 -12.12
C LEU A 99 -15.49 3.23 -13.57
N MET A 100 -16.55 3.06 -14.37
CA MET A 100 -16.40 2.73 -15.79
C MET A 100 -15.72 3.85 -16.58
N LYS A 101 -16.00 5.11 -16.24
CA LYS A 101 -15.30 6.27 -16.82
C LYS A 101 -13.83 6.28 -16.42
N ALA A 102 -13.51 6.05 -15.15
CA ALA A 102 -12.13 5.96 -14.67
C ALA A 102 -11.36 4.84 -15.41
N TYR A 103 -11.96 3.67 -15.57
CA TYR A 103 -11.36 2.57 -16.32
C TYR A 103 -11.12 2.91 -17.80
N TYR A 104 -12.06 3.61 -18.43
CA TYR A 104 -11.89 4.09 -19.80
C TYR A 104 -10.70 5.05 -19.90
N ASP A 105 -10.61 6.01 -18.96
CA ASP A 105 -9.53 6.99 -18.94
C ASP A 105 -8.17 6.33 -18.70
N ILE A 106 -8.07 5.34 -17.81
CA ILE A 106 -6.84 4.57 -17.57
C ILE A 106 -6.44 3.81 -18.85
N ALA A 107 -7.39 3.23 -19.58
CA ALA A 107 -7.10 2.42 -20.76
C ALA A 107 -6.68 3.25 -21.98
N PHE A 108 -7.34 4.38 -22.22
CA PHE A 108 -7.30 5.06 -23.50
C PHE A 108 -6.77 6.51 -23.49
N SER A 109 -6.67 7.16 -22.32
CA SER A 109 -6.11 8.49 -22.21
C SER A 109 -4.59 8.45 -22.11
N LYS A 110 -3.91 9.46 -22.70
CA LYS A 110 -2.46 9.62 -22.50
C LYS A 110 -2.18 10.11 -21.07
N SER A 111 -1.05 9.67 -20.48
CA SER A 111 -0.67 10.07 -19.10
C SER A 111 -0.50 11.59 -18.95
N GLU A 112 -0.02 12.28 -19.97
CA GLU A 112 0.14 13.73 -20.00
C GLU A 112 -1.19 14.50 -19.88
N SER A 113 -2.30 13.91 -20.33
CA SER A 113 -3.62 14.52 -20.38
C SER A 113 -4.59 14.01 -19.32
N SER A 114 -4.18 13.04 -18.49
CA SER A 114 -5.05 12.38 -17.51
C SER A 114 -4.51 12.55 -16.10
N ASP A 115 -5.19 13.36 -15.28
CA ASP A 115 -4.88 13.50 -13.86
C ASP A 115 -5.00 12.15 -13.13
N MET A 116 -5.96 11.32 -13.53
CA MET A 116 -6.17 9.97 -13.02
C MET A 116 -4.92 9.09 -13.17
N LYS A 117 -4.18 9.19 -14.27
CA LYS A 117 -2.94 8.42 -14.49
C LYS A 117 -1.77 8.93 -13.66
N ARG A 118 -1.76 10.19 -13.27
CA ARG A 118 -0.67 10.84 -12.52
C ARG A 118 -0.93 10.94 -11.01
N GLU A 119 -2.12 10.59 -10.56
CA GLU A 119 -2.56 10.73 -9.17
C GLU A 119 -1.64 10.03 -8.15
N ASN A 120 -1.03 8.92 -8.52
CA ASN A 120 -0.13 8.17 -7.64
C ASN A 120 1.26 8.06 -8.26
N ALA A 121 2.25 8.75 -7.68
CA ALA A 121 3.64 8.74 -8.13
C ALA A 121 4.32 7.35 -8.01
N ASN A 122 3.78 6.46 -7.18
CA ASN A 122 4.31 5.11 -6.98
C ASN A 122 3.82 4.10 -8.03
N ILE A 123 2.95 4.53 -8.95
CA ILE A 123 2.40 3.69 -10.02
C ILE A 123 2.63 4.35 -11.36
N ASN A 124 3.37 3.70 -12.25
CA ASN A 124 3.46 4.13 -13.64
C ASN A 124 2.31 3.51 -14.45
N SER A 125 1.23 4.25 -14.62
CA SER A 125 0.02 3.79 -15.32
C SER A 125 0.19 3.58 -16.82
N ASP A 126 1.35 3.93 -17.41
CA ASP A 126 1.66 3.64 -18.81
C ASP A 126 2.24 2.24 -18.99
N THR A 127 2.57 1.54 -17.92
CA THR A 127 2.92 0.11 -17.96
C THR A 127 1.68 -0.75 -17.80
N ALA A 128 1.67 -1.95 -18.38
CA ALA A 128 0.55 -2.89 -18.26
C ALA A 128 0.24 -3.24 -16.79
N MET A 129 1.25 -3.47 -15.98
CA MET A 129 1.08 -3.77 -14.56
C MET A 129 0.60 -2.54 -13.77
N GLY A 130 1.11 -1.36 -14.09
CA GLY A 130 0.65 -0.12 -13.48
C GLY A 130 -0.81 0.19 -13.81
N ALA A 131 -1.23 -0.02 -15.05
CA ALA A 131 -2.63 0.10 -15.46
C ALA A 131 -3.54 -0.89 -14.69
N MET A 132 -3.11 -2.14 -14.55
CA MET A 132 -3.86 -3.16 -13.79
C MET A 132 -3.98 -2.80 -12.31
N LEU A 133 -2.90 -2.32 -11.68
CA LEU A 133 -2.94 -1.83 -10.30
C LEU A 133 -3.87 -0.61 -10.17
N LYS A 134 -3.87 0.28 -11.14
CA LYS A 134 -4.76 1.44 -11.15
C LYS A 134 -6.24 1.04 -11.28
N TYR A 135 -6.56 0.02 -12.09
CA TYR A 135 -7.91 -0.57 -12.10
C TYR A 135 -8.31 -1.11 -10.73
N GLY A 136 -7.40 -1.85 -10.07
CA GLY A 136 -7.61 -2.36 -8.71
C GLY A 136 -7.85 -1.24 -7.70
N SER A 137 -7.03 -0.20 -7.74
CA SER A 137 -7.12 0.99 -6.89
C SER A 137 -8.50 1.67 -7.04
N GLU A 138 -8.92 2.00 -8.26
CA GLU A 138 -10.23 2.63 -8.49
C GLU A 138 -11.41 1.74 -8.08
N GLY A 139 -11.28 0.43 -8.30
CA GLY A 139 -12.27 -0.55 -7.82
C GLY A 139 -12.36 -0.60 -6.29
N ALA A 140 -11.21 -0.62 -5.61
CA ALA A 140 -11.14 -0.62 -4.15
C ALA A 140 -11.66 0.68 -3.54
N LYS A 141 -11.33 1.86 -4.10
CA LYS A 141 -11.90 3.16 -3.70
C LYS A 141 -13.42 3.14 -3.76
N ALA A 142 -13.98 2.66 -4.88
CA ALA A 142 -15.43 2.56 -5.05
C ALA A 142 -16.07 1.60 -4.04
N PHE A 143 -15.43 0.46 -3.78
CA PHE A 143 -15.88 -0.52 -2.78
C PHE A 143 -15.87 0.08 -1.38
N ASN A 144 -14.76 0.67 -0.98
CA ASN A 144 -14.60 1.25 0.35
C ASN A 144 -15.58 2.42 0.59
N ALA A 145 -15.79 3.27 -0.40
CA ALA A 145 -16.75 4.37 -0.33
C ALA A 145 -18.21 3.89 -0.20
N LEU A 146 -18.58 2.78 -0.85
CA LEU A 146 -19.94 2.28 -0.87
C LEU A 146 -20.29 1.39 0.32
N TYR A 147 -19.34 0.54 0.77
CA TYR A 147 -19.67 -0.56 1.67
C TYR A 147 -18.94 -0.50 3.01
N ILE A 148 -17.78 0.17 3.08
CA ILE A 148 -16.95 0.19 4.29
C ILE A 148 -17.11 1.50 5.07
N LEU A 149 -17.00 2.65 4.39
CA LEU A 149 -17.11 3.95 5.04
C LEU A 149 -18.54 4.25 5.51
N ASN A 150 -18.63 4.97 6.62
CA ASN A 150 -19.90 5.59 7.00
C ASN A 150 -20.37 6.51 5.86
N PRO A 151 -21.65 6.45 5.45
CA PRO A 151 -22.18 7.27 4.36
C PRO A 151 -21.93 8.77 4.49
N LYS A 152 -21.87 9.30 5.72
CA LYS A 152 -21.54 10.71 5.97
C LYS A 152 -20.09 11.02 5.62
N HIS A 153 -19.15 10.12 5.94
CA HIS A 153 -17.74 10.30 5.63
C HIS A 153 -17.46 10.12 4.14
N SER A 154 -18.10 9.13 3.50
CA SER A 154 -18.03 8.93 2.06
C SER A 154 -18.51 10.16 1.31
N LYS A 155 -19.67 10.71 1.69
CA LYS A 155 -20.22 11.95 1.10
C LYS A 155 -19.28 13.13 1.31
N ALA A 156 -18.76 13.33 2.52
CA ALA A 156 -17.84 14.44 2.82
C ALA A 156 -16.54 14.34 1.99
N HIS A 157 -16.02 13.13 1.78
CA HIS A 157 -14.87 12.89 0.92
C HIS A 157 -15.18 13.16 -0.56
N GLU A 158 -16.34 12.71 -1.06
CA GLU A 158 -16.78 12.95 -2.45
C GLU A 158 -17.02 14.46 -2.73
N GLU A 159 -17.52 15.20 -1.75
CA GLU A 159 -17.76 16.63 -1.83
C GLU A 159 -16.50 17.47 -1.60
N GLY A 160 -15.36 16.85 -1.26
CA GLY A 160 -14.09 17.53 -1.00
C GLY A 160 -14.03 18.24 0.35
N LEU A 161 -14.95 17.97 1.28
CA LEU A 161 -14.93 18.54 2.64
C LEU A 161 -13.86 17.91 3.52
N ILE A 162 -13.51 16.66 3.26
CA ILE A 162 -12.38 15.93 3.85
C ILE A 162 -11.67 15.14 2.76
N HIS A 163 -10.39 14.83 2.99
CA HIS A 163 -9.64 13.91 2.16
C HIS A 163 -9.28 12.66 2.97
N ILE A 164 -9.70 11.48 2.49
CA ILE A 164 -9.27 10.18 3.03
C ILE A 164 -8.14 9.70 2.14
N HIS A 165 -6.91 9.76 2.67
CA HIS A 165 -5.71 9.35 1.97
C HIS A 165 -5.67 7.82 1.81
N ASP A 166 -5.14 7.33 0.69
CA ASP A 166 -4.97 5.90 0.40
C ASP A 166 -6.25 5.06 0.61
N LEU A 167 -7.39 5.62 0.20
CA LEU A 167 -8.70 5.00 0.36
C LEU A 167 -8.80 3.61 -0.28
N ASP A 168 -8.02 3.33 -1.31
CA ASP A 168 -7.90 2.03 -1.97
C ASP A 168 -7.25 0.96 -1.08
N PHE A 169 -6.36 1.35 -0.17
CA PHE A 169 -5.68 0.45 0.75
C PHE A 169 -6.35 0.31 2.13
N LEU A 170 -7.45 1.02 2.38
CA LEU A 170 -8.12 1.11 3.69
C LEU A 170 -8.34 -0.25 4.39
N THR A 171 -8.67 -1.29 3.64
CA THR A 171 -8.95 -2.63 4.17
C THR A 171 -7.84 -3.63 3.92
N LEU A 172 -6.76 -3.24 3.25
CA LEU A 172 -5.72 -4.16 2.80
C LEU A 172 -4.49 -4.15 3.70
N THR A 173 -3.99 -2.97 4.07
CA THR A 173 -2.76 -2.82 4.82
C THR A 173 -2.67 -1.46 5.53
N LEU A 174 -1.71 -1.33 6.43
CA LEU A 174 -1.30 -0.04 6.97
C LEU A 174 -0.47 0.72 5.92
N THR A 175 -0.54 2.04 5.97
CA THR A 175 0.26 2.92 5.10
C THR A 175 1.46 3.43 5.86
N CYS A 176 2.62 3.47 5.17
CA CYS A 176 3.91 3.88 5.69
C CYS A 176 4.44 2.99 6.84
N CYS A 177 5.74 2.81 6.89
CA CYS A 177 6.37 2.04 7.96
C CYS A 177 7.77 2.53 8.28
N GLN A 178 8.26 2.15 9.47
CA GLN A 178 9.64 2.29 9.88
C GLN A 178 10.26 0.91 10.02
N ILE A 179 11.46 0.75 9.46
CA ILE A 179 12.20 -0.52 9.46
C ILE A 179 13.37 -0.40 10.45
N ASP A 180 13.37 -1.23 11.47
CA ASP A 180 14.48 -1.42 12.42
C ASP A 180 15.41 -2.48 11.87
N LEU A 181 16.45 -2.06 11.14
CA LEU A 181 17.40 -2.97 10.50
C LEU A 181 18.20 -3.78 11.51
N LYS A 182 18.58 -3.20 12.64
CA LYS A 182 19.33 -3.91 13.69
C LYS A 182 18.52 -5.11 14.20
N LYS A 183 17.25 -4.91 14.46
CA LYS A 183 16.35 -5.97 14.92
C LYS A 183 16.06 -6.99 13.83
N LEU A 184 15.84 -6.50 12.59
CA LEU A 184 15.57 -7.35 11.43
C LEU A 184 16.74 -8.27 11.09
N PHE A 185 17.97 -7.76 11.13
CA PHE A 185 19.16 -8.50 10.72
C PHE A 185 19.66 -9.50 11.77
N LYS A 186 19.29 -9.29 13.04
CA LYS A 186 19.72 -10.18 14.14
C LYS A 186 19.19 -11.59 13.94
N GLY A 187 20.09 -12.53 13.68
CA GLY A 187 19.75 -13.92 13.40
C GLY A 187 19.23 -14.20 11.97
N GLY A 188 19.14 -13.16 11.13
CA GLY A 188 18.60 -13.25 9.78
C GLY A 188 17.08 -13.10 9.72
N PHE A 189 16.51 -13.10 8.50
CA PHE A 189 15.09 -12.91 8.28
C PHE A 189 14.57 -13.65 7.04
N HIS A 190 13.25 -13.70 6.89
CA HIS A 190 12.53 -14.30 5.78
C HIS A 190 11.78 -13.24 4.98
N THR A 191 11.84 -13.35 3.63
CA THR A 191 11.06 -12.51 2.70
C THR A 191 9.84 -13.24 2.12
N GLY A 192 9.49 -14.40 2.64
CA GLY A 192 8.48 -15.29 2.06
C GLY A 192 9.02 -16.25 0.99
N HIS A 193 10.19 -15.98 0.40
CA HIS A 193 10.80 -16.78 -0.65
C HIS A 193 12.09 -17.50 -0.26
N GLY A 194 12.55 -17.33 0.96
CA GLY A 194 13.76 -17.98 1.50
C GLY A 194 14.31 -17.29 2.74
N ALA A 195 15.19 -18.01 3.45
CA ALA A 195 15.88 -17.49 4.61
C ALA A 195 17.12 -16.69 4.20
N ILE A 196 17.29 -15.54 4.79
CA ILE A 196 18.46 -14.67 4.65
C ILE A 196 19.19 -14.69 5.97
N ARG A 197 20.48 -15.08 5.96
CA ARG A 197 21.31 -15.10 7.16
C ARG A 197 21.67 -13.68 7.60
N GLU A 198 22.06 -13.55 8.85
CA GLU A 198 22.60 -12.31 9.41
C GLU A 198 23.79 -11.80 8.60
N PRO A 199 23.81 -10.51 8.21
CA PRO A 199 24.92 -9.94 7.44
C PRO A 199 26.22 -9.85 8.26
N GLN A 200 27.36 -10.04 7.58
CA GLN A 200 28.68 -10.13 8.19
C GLN A 200 29.64 -9.01 7.75
N ASP A 201 29.22 -8.13 6.85
CA ASP A 201 29.99 -6.97 6.39
C ASP A 201 29.11 -5.85 5.87
N ILE A 202 29.67 -4.65 5.73
CA ILE A 202 28.93 -3.46 5.33
C ILE A 202 28.28 -3.60 3.94
N GLN A 203 28.89 -4.29 2.99
CA GLN A 203 28.31 -4.51 1.67
C GLN A 203 27.05 -5.37 1.74
N THR A 204 27.10 -6.42 2.57
CA THR A 204 25.94 -7.28 2.81
C THR A 204 24.85 -6.53 3.59
N TYR A 205 25.23 -5.68 4.57
CA TYR A 205 24.28 -4.85 5.30
C TYR A 205 23.47 -3.94 4.35
N THR A 206 24.14 -3.21 3.46
CA THR A 206 23.50 -2.33 2.49
C THR A 206 22.65 -3.08 1.47
N SER A 207 23.14 -4.22 0.97
CA SER A 207 22.38 -5.07 0.04
C SER A 207 21.13 -5.62 0.68
N LEU A 208 21.19 -6.08 1.93
CA LEU A 208 20.02 -6.60 2.65
C LEU A 208 19.05 -5.49 3.05
N ALA A 209 19.52 -4.26 3.30
CA ALA A 209 18.62 -3.11 3.47
C ALA A 209 17.79 -2.84 2.21
N CYS A 210 18.40 -2.88 1.03
CA CYS A 210 17.68 -2.77 -0.24
C CYS A 210 16.65 -3.90 -0.42
N ILE A 211 17.03 -5.13 -0.10
CA ILE A 211 16.12 -6.28 -0.19
C ILE A 211 14.94 -6.13 0.79
N ALA A 212 15.20 -5.68 2.02
CA ALA A 212 14.16 -5.44 3.00
C ALA A 212 13.14 -4.40 2.52
N ILE A 213 13.61 -3.26 2.00
CA ILE A 213 12.76 -2.21 1.43
C ILE A 213 11.95 -2.76 0.25
N GLN A 214 12.60 -3.46 -0.68
CA GLN A 214 11.93 -3.98 -1.88
C GLN A 214 10.92 -5.08 -1.56
N ALA A 215 11.24 -5.98 -0.63
CA ALA A 215 10.32 -7.03 -0.20
C ALA A 215 9.11 -6.44 0.51
N ASN A 216 9.33 -5.53 1.46
CA ASN A 216 8.27 -4.91 2.24
C ASN A 216 7.29 -4.08 1.39
N GLN A 217 7.74 -3.53 0.26
CA GLN A 217 6.86 -2.80 -0.65
C GLN A 217 5.72 -3.65 -1.22
N ASN A 218 5.87 -4.97 -1.27
CA ASN A 218 4.79 -5.85 -1.75
C ASN A 218 3.70 -6.09 -0.68
N ASP A 219 4.02 -5.87 0.58
CA ASP A 219 3.16 -6.18 1.73
C ASP A 219 2.53 -4.93 2.36
N GLN A 220 3.04 -3.75 2.05
CA GLN A 220 2.52 -2.49 2.57
C GLN A 220 2.44 -1.42 1.48
N HIS A 221 1.73 -0.32 1.75
CA HIS A 221 1.61 0.84 0.86
C HIS A 221 2.23 2.09 1.49
N GLY A 222 2.79 2.97 0.65
CA GLY A 222 3.35 4.26 1.09
C GLY A 222 4.84 4.23 1.39
N GLY A 223 5.33 5.27 2.05
CA GLY A 223 6.74 5.48 2.32
C GLY A 223 7.33 4.49 3.33
N GLN A 224 8.58 4.17 3.16
CA GLN A 224 9.36 3.35 4.07
C GLN A 224 10.54 4.17 4.59
N SER A 225 10.83 4.09 5.89
CA SER A 225 11.97 4.80 6.49
C SER A 225 12.80 3.88 7.38
N ILE A 226 14.08 4.22 7.48
CA ILE A 226 15.03 3.59 8.39
C ILE A 226 15.58 4.67 9.33
N PRO A 227 14.93 4.92 10.47
CA PRO A 227 15.21 6.12 11.29
C PRO A 227 16.59 6.12 11.94
N ASN A 228 17.20 4.95 12.13
CA ASN A 228 18.52 4.80 12.77
C ASN A 228 19.55 4.22 11.78
N PHE A 229 19.47 4.59 10.51
CA PHE A 229 20.26 4.01 9.44
C PHE A 229 21.76 4.00 9.71
N ASP A 230 22.32 5.10 10.17
CA ASP A 230 23.76 5.24 10.49
C ASP A 230 24.21 4.32 11.65
N TYR A 231 23.43 4.24 12.71
CA TYR A 231 23.68 3.33 13.83
C TYR A 231 23.55 1.85 13.42
N ASP A 232 22.55 1.53 12.62
CA ASP A 232 22.34 0.17 12.15
C ASP A 232 23.45 -0.27 11.20
N MET A 233 23.93 0.62 10.32
CA MET A 233 25.05 0.35 9.41
C MET A 233 26.39 0.30 10.13
N ALA A 234 26.56 1.02 11.25
CA ALA A 234 27.79 1.02 12.03
C ALA A 234 28.21 -0.40 12.48
N GLU A 235 27.24 -1.27 12.75
CA GLU A 235 27.54 -2.68 13.07
C GLU A 235 28.17 -3.42 11.89
N GLY A 236 27.68 -3.17 10.67
CA GLY A 236 28.28 -3.70 9.44
C GLY A 236 29.71 -3.19 9.22
N VAL A 237 29.98 -1.91 9.53
CA VAL A 237 31.33 -1.32 9.45
C VAL A 237 32.24 -1.99 10.46
N LYS A 238 31.80 -2.20 11.70
CA LYS A 238 32.60 -2.90 12.75
C LYS A 238 32.94 -4.33 12.32
N LYS A 239 32.00 -5.09 11.84
CA LYS A 239 32.24 -6.46 11.35
C LYS A 239 33.19 -6.47 10.16
N THR A 240 33.08 -5.51 9.24
CA THR A 240 33.98 -5.34 8.11
C THR A 240 35.42 -5.05 8.59
N TYR A 241 35.53 -4.10 9.52
CA TYR A 241 36.81 -3.75 10.11
C TYR A 241 37.49 -4.96 10.78
N LYS A 242 36.76 -5.69 11.64
CA LYS A 242 37.27 -6.88 12.33
C LYS A 242 37.78 -7.93 11.33
N ARG A 243 37.01 -8.18 10.26
CA ARG A 243 37.41 -9.15 9.23
C ARG A 243 38.64 -8.70 8.46
N LEU A 244 38.73 -7.43 8.10
CA LEU A 244 39.91 -6.88 7.41
C LEU A 244 41.13 -6.83 8.30
N TYR A 245 40.99 -6.46 9.55
CA TYR A 245 42.09 -6.45 10.52
C TYR A 245 42.69 -7.85 10.65
N LYS A 246 41.86 -8.86 10.86
CA LYS A 246 42.32 -10.25 10.94
C LYS A 246 43.03 -10.68 9.65
N TYR A 247 42.45 -10.36 8.48
CA TYR A 247 43.03 -10.72 7.19
C TYR A 247 44.37 -10.04 6.94
N ASN A 248 44.46 -8.75 7.18
CA ASN A 248 45.67 -7.97 6.96
C ASN A 248 46.78 -8.38 7.92
N LEU A 249 46.45 -8.55 9.21
CA LEU A 249 47.43 -9.02 10.20
C LEU A 249 47.94 -10.41 9.86
N LYS A 250 47.06 -11.33 9.45
CA LYS A 250 47.47 -12.66 9.03
C LYS A 250 48.43 -12.62 7.85
N ASN A 251 48.17 -11.82 6.83
CA ASN A 251 49.04 -11.70 5.67
C ASN A 251 50.44 -11.16 6.06
N ILE A 252 50.50 -10.24 7.01
CA ILE A 252 51.78 -9.71 7.50
C ILE A 252 52.56 -10.76 8.30
N LEU A 253 51.89 -11.50 9.20
CA LEU A 253 52.48 -12.57 9.97
C LEU A 253 53.02 -13.71 9.08
N ASP A 254 52.25 -14.10 8.08
CA ASP A 254 52.60 -15.11 7.09
C ASP A 254 53.83 -14.65 6.27
N PHE A 255 53.89 -13.38 5.85
CA PHE A 255 54.99 -12.80 5.10
C PHE A 255 56.29 -12.77 5.93
N GLU A 256 56.20 -12.38 7.20
CA GLU A 256 57.33 -12.32 8.13
C GLU A 256 57.67 -13.69 8.74
N LYS A 257 56.92 -14.76 8.37
CA LYS A 257 57.10 -16.13 8.88
C LYS A 257 56.98 -16.24 10.42
N ILE A 258 56.06 -15.46 10.99
CA ILE A 258 55.73 -15.47 12.41
C ILE A 258 54.61 -16.48 12.64
N GLU A 259 54.91 -17.59 13.32
CA GLU A 259 53.89 -18.58 13.68
C GLU A 259 53.12 -18.11 14.91
N LEU A 260 51.90 -17.63 14.69
CA LEU A 260 50.97 -17.21 15.73
C LEU A 260 49.54 -17.65 15.37
N ASP A 261 48.87 -18.34 16.28
CA ASP A 261 47.43 -18.65 16.13
C ASP A 261 46.63 -17.39 16.39
N LEU A 262 46.38 -16.66 15.30
CA LEU A 262 45.64 -15.39 15.33
C LEU A 262 44.19 -15.58 15.75
N ASP A 263 43.56 -16.69 15.41
CA ASP A 263 42.18 -16.97 15.79
C ASP A 263 42.05 -17.13 17.31
N LYS A 264 42.94 -17.89 17.89
CA LYS A 264 43.00 -18.07 19.34
C LYS A 264 43.31 -16.77 20.06
N LEU A 265 44.24 -15.98 19.55
CA LEU A 265 44.60 -14.68 20.13
C LEU A 265 43.41 -13.69 20.11
N LEU A 266 42.69 -13.63 19.01
CA LEU A 266 41.52 -12.73 18.91
C LEU A 266 40.33 -13.18 19.79
N LEU A 267 40.15 -14.51 19.98
CA LEU A 267 39.18 -15.05 20.93
C LEU A 267 39.56 -14.71 22.38
N GLU A 268 40.85 -14.89 22.76
CA GLU A 268 41.34 -14.50 24.08
C GLU A 268 41.11 -13.01 24.39
N ILE A 269 41.27 -12.14 23.38
CA ILE A 269 40.98 -10.70 23.52
C ILE A 269 39.48 -10.46 23.71
N GLU A 270 38.64 -11.11 22.94
CA GLU A 270 37.18 -10.98 23.08
C GLU A 270 36.72 -11.46 24.47
N GLU A 271 37.20 -12.58 24.96
CA GLU A 271 36.86 -13.13 26.27
C GLU A 271 37.36 -12.24 27.42
N LYS A 272 38.59 -11.77 27.33
CA LYS A 272 39.23 -10.99 28.40
C LYS A 272 38.68 -9.57 28.54
N TYR A 273 38.42 -8.92 27.44
CA TYR A 273 38.02 -7.50 27.41
C TYR A 273 36.57 -7.28 27.09
N ASN A 274 35.80 -8.34 26.80
CA ASN A 274 34.40 -8.27 26.31
C ASN A 274 34.23 -7.29 25.12
N LEU A 275 35.30 -7.16 24.34
CA LEU A 275 35.40 -6.22 23.22
C LEU A 275 35.92 -6.96 21.99
N VAL A 276 35.33 -6.65 20.87
CA VAL A 276 35.97 -6.90 19.57
C VAL A 276 37.23 -6.02 19.51
N PRO A 277 38.36 -6.48 18.92
CA PRO A 277 39.50 -5.62 18.71
C PRO A 277 39.11 -4.33 18.02
N GLN A 278 39.02 -3.28 18.80
CA GLN A 278 38.80 -1.92 18.30
C GLN A 278 40.11 -1.17 18.51
N LEU A 279 40.58 -0.56 17.46
CA LEU A 279 41.87 0.07 17.33
C LEU A 279 42.25 1.18 18.32
N ASN A 280 41.29 1.69 19.04
CA ASN A 280 41.54 2.76 20.01
C ASN A 280 41.61 2.24 21.46
N ASN A 281 41.66 0.91 21.66
CA ASN A 281 41.80 0.37 23.02
C ASN A 281 43.26 0.16 23.34
N GLN A 282 43.81 1.06 24.16
CA GLN A 282 45.19 1.03 24.59
C GLN A 282 45.59 -0.29 25.28
N GLU A 283 44.65 -0.95 25.99
CA GLU A 283 44.93 -2.22 26.65
C GLU A 283 45.07 -3.36 25.66
N ILE A 284 44.24 -3.40 24.62
CA ILE A 284 44.36 -4.41 23.55
C ILE A 284 45.66 -4.20 22.77
N ASN A 285 45.97 -2.97 22.41
CA ASN A 285 47.20 -2.66 21.70
C ASN A 285 48.44 -3.09 22.53
N LYS A 286 48.44 -2.78 23.81
CA LYS A 286 49.55 -3.19 24.71
C LYS A 286 49.66 -4.72 24.80
N TYR A 287 48.54 -5.44 24.87
CA TYR A 287 48.55 -6.91 24.89
C TYR A 287 49.05 -7.51 23.56
N LEU A 288 48.73 -6.88 22.44
CA LEU A 288 49.21 -7.28 21.12
C LEU A 288 50.69 -6.95 20.93
N GLU A 289 51.17 -5.78 21.43
CA GLU A 289 52.59 -5.37 21.38
C GLU A 289 53.52 -6.32 22.13
N GLU A 290 53.05 -7.07 23.13
CA GLU A 290 53.81 -8.12 23.82
C GLU A 290 54.11 -9.35 22.92
N LYS A 291 53.28 -9.56 21.86
CA LYS A 291 53.35 -10.74 20.98
C LYS A 291 53.76 -10.42 19.54
N ILE A 292 53.55 -9.19 19.10
CA ILE A 292 53.74 -8.75 17.71
C ILE A 292 54.45 -7.39 17.73
N ASP A 293 55.47 -7.21 16.86
CA ASP A 293 56.19 -5.94 16.75
C ASP A 293 55.18 -4.78 16.42
N LYS A 294 55.33 -3.72 17.14
CA LYS A 294 54.49 -2.52 17.04
C LYS A 294 54.38 -1.98 15.61
N LYS A 295 55.44 -2.03 14.83
CA LYS A 295 55.44 -1.56 13.43
C LYS A 295 54.45 -2.33 12.57
N TYR A 296 54.25 -3.63 12.80
CA TYR A 296 53.29 -4.46 12.04
C TYR A 296 51.86 -4.16 12.48
N LEU A 297 51.65 -3.91 13.76
CA LEU A 297 50.34 -3.50 14.29
C LEU A 297 49.92 -2.15 13.74
N GLU A 298 50.82 -1.14 13.76
CA GLU A 298 50.55 0.19 13.20
C GLU A 298 50.26 0.14 11.68
N TYR A 299 51.02 -0.68 10.93
CA TYR A 299 50.78 -0.86 9.52
C TYR A 299 49.44 -1.54 9.25
N THR A 300 49.13 -2.62 9.97
CA THR A 300 47.85 -3.34 9.89
C THR A 300 46.68 -2.40 10.16
N GLU A 301 46.81 -1.60 11.22
CA GLU A 301 45.77 -0.63 11.60
C GLU A 301 45.48 0.38 10.51
N ASN A 302 46.55 1.03 10.00
CA ASN A 302 46.42 2.04 8.96
C ASN A 302 45.83 1.46 7.68
N LEU A 303 46.31 0.29 7.23
CA LEU A 303 45.78 -0.38 6.05
C LEU A 303 44.30 -0.77 6.23
N THR A 304 43.97 -1.37 7.38
CA THR A 304 42.59 -1.79 7.67
C THR A 304 41.64 -0.61 7.72
N LYS A 305 42.06 0.50 8.31
CA LYS A 305 41.29 1.73 8.36
C LYS A 305 40.97 2.28 6.95
N GLN A 306 42.01 2.36 6.10
CA GLN A 306 41.84 2.83 4.71
C GLN A 306 40.91 1.92 3.91
N GLU A 307 41.10 0.61 4.02
CA GLU A 307 40.23 -0.36 3.32
C GLU A 307 38.79 -0.35 3.84
N THR A 308 38.62 -0.21 5.15
CA THR A 308 37.26 -0.12 5.73
C THR A 308 36.54 1.14 5.24
N ILE A 309 37.21 2.29 5.22
CA ILE A 309 36.63 3.54 4.67
C ILE A 309 36.24 3.35 3.20
N LYS A 310 37.16 2.79 2.39
CA LYS A 310 36.91 2.53 0.98
C LYS A 310 35.72 1.62 0.77
N ARG A 311 35.62 0.50 1.49
CA ARG A 311 34.49 -0.46 1.38
C ARG A 311 33.20 0.13 1.88
N THR A 312 33.23 0.94 2.93
CA THR A 312 32.04 1.64 3.42
C THR A 312 31.53 2.62 2.37
N TYR A 313 32.43 3.42 1.78
CA TYR A 313 32.06 4.33 0.70
C TYR A 313 31.41 3.57 -0.48
N GLN A 314 32.04 2.50 -0.96
CA GLN A 314 31.54 1.68 -2.07
C GLN A 314 30.18 1.03 -1.74
N ALA A 315 29.97 0.62 -0.50
CA ALA A 315 28.72 0.04 -0.05
C ALA A 315 27.59 1.09 -0.06
N MET A 316 27.87 2.32 0.40
CA MET A 316 26.91 3.42 0.35
C MET A 316 26.61 3.86 -1.08
N GLU A 317 27.62 3.94 -1.93
CA GLU A 317 27.45 4.21 -3.36
C GLU A 317 26.55 3.17 -4.03
N SER A 318 26.79 1.88 -3.77
CA SER A 318 25.95 0.78 -4.26
C SER A 318 24.52 0.84 -3.72
N LEU A 319 24.34 1.23 -2.44
CA LEU A 319 23.02 1.44 -1.86
C LEU A 319 22.24 2.51 -2.63
N ILE A 320 22.88 3.67 -2.85
CA ILE A 320 22.24 4.78 -3.60
C ILE A 320 21.89 4.37 -5.02
N HIS A 321 22.81 3.66 -5.72
CA HIS A 321 22.53 3.16 -7.06
C HIS A 321 21.34 2.19 -7.08
N ASN A 322 21.29 1.26 -6.14
CA ASN A 322 20.17 0.32 -6.01
C ASN A 322 18.86 1.05 -5.74
N LEU A 323 18.84 1.97 -4.78
CA LEU A 323 17.63 2.73 -4.44
C LEU A 323 17.14 3.59 -5.61
N ASN A 324 18.05 4.18 -6.40
CA ASN A 324 17.71 4.98 -7.57
C ASN A 324 17.23 4.14 -8.77
N THR A 325 17.58 2.86 -8.83
CA THR A 325 17.27 1.98 -9.97
C THR A 325 16.23 0.91 -9.65
N MET A 326 15.93 0.67 -8.37
CA MET A 326 14.90 -0.29 -7.98
C MET A 326 13.51 0.17 -8.43
N HIS A 327 12.78 -0.74 -9.04
CA HIS A 327 11.41 -0.51 -9.46
C HIS A 327 10.47 -1.55 -8.83
N SER A 328 9.26 -1.10 -8.53
CA SER A 328 8.16 -2.00 -8.20
C SER A 328 7.64 -2.70 -9.46
N ARG A 329 6.78 -3.71 -9.29
CA ARG A 329 6.04 -4.32 -10.40
C ARG A 329 5.21 -3.31 -11.20
N ALA A 330 4.82 -2.20 -10.60
CA ALA A 330 4.09 -1.11 -11.24
C ALA A 330 4.96 -0.20 -12.12
N GLY A 331 6.27 -0.43 -12.21
CA GLY A 331 7.22 0.36 -12.99
C GLY A 331 7.59 1.70 -12.37
N ALA A 332 7.11 2.01 -11.18
CA ALA A 332 7.50 3.19 -10.41
C ALA A 332 8.67 2.89 -9.47
N GLN A 333 9.39 3.93 -9.07
CA GLN A 333 10.46 3.82 -8.09
C GLN A 333 9.92 3.36 -6.74
N VAL A 334 10.70 2.54 -6.02
CA VAL A 334 10.35 2.10 -4.67
C VAL A 334 10.43 3.28 -3.70
N PRO A 335 9.35 3.66 -3.02
CA PRO A 335 9.38 4.79 -2.10
C PRO A 335 10.14 4.43 -0.81
N PHE A 336 11.08 5.29 -0.42
CA PHE A 336 11.83 5.19 0.83
C PHE A 336 12.22 6.57 1.35
N SER A 337 12.52 6.68 2.63
CA SER A 337 13.03 7.89 3.29
C SER A 337 13.94 7.55 4.47
#